data_fc764bb54098439c37241e278b790f73
#
_entry.id   fc764bb54098439c37241e278b790f73
#
_cell.length_a   1.000
_cell.length_b   1.000
_cell.length_c   1.000
_cell.angle_alpha   90.00
_cell.angle_beta   90.00
_cell.angle_gamma   90.00
#
_symmetry.space_group_name_H-M   'P 1'
#
loop_
_entity.id
_entity.type
_entity.pdbx_description
1 polymer ?
#
loop_
_entity_poly.entity_id
_entity_poly.type
_entity_poly.pdbx_seq_one_letter_code
_entity_poly.pdbx_strand_id
1 'polypeptide(L)'
;MSEPKPFAYESKVSSDDRGVFVPWLKDAHELEFAPGLAIKRIYYVANYGAGVIRGFHFHRKEWKVFIICCGAAKFVALDPQHPEDRHTFISSARKPNVVVVPPGYANGWVSLEPETILICGSSSSFEESLGDDERMDPYAFGDVWTVTGR
;
A
#
# COMPACT_ATOMS: atom_id res chain seq x y z
N MET A 1 -13.47 -15.14 -14.51
CA MET A 1 -12.50 -14.84 -13.46
C MET A 1 -12.94 -13.57 -12.72
N SER A 2 -12.87 -13.59 -11.41
CA SER A 2 -13.16 -12.38 -10.64
C SER A 2 -12.05 -11.34 -10.85
N GLU A 3 -12.42 -10.07 -10.83
CA GLU A 3 -11.43 -8.98 -10.84
C GLU A 3 -10.53 -9.05 -9.60
N PRO A 4 -9.25 -8.70 -9.73
CA PRO A 4 -8.33 -8.73 -8.59
C PRO A 4 -8.78 -7.73 -7.52
N LYS A 5 -8.66 -8.13 -6.25
CA LYS A 5 -8.98 -7.29 -5.09
C LYS A 5 -7.72 -6.92 -4.31
N PRO A 6 -7.74 -5.83 -3.55
CA PRO A 6 -6.65 -5.52 -2.64
C PRO A 6 -6.42 -6.66 -1.64
N PHE A 7 -5.15 -6.93 -1.33
CA PHE A 7 -4.79 -7.96 -0.37
C PHE A 7 -3.44 -7.63 0.27
N ALA A 8 -3.13 -8.35 1.34
CA ALA A 8 -1.82 -8.27 1.98
C ALA A 8 -1.26 -9.66 2.25
N TYR A 9 0.06 -9.78 2.24
CA TYR A 9 0.75 -10.98 2.65
C TYR A 9 1.92 -10.64 3.57
N GLU A 10 2.24 -11.55 4.49
CA GLU A 10 3.33 -11.35 5.41
C GLU A 10 4.67 -11.63 4.73
N SER A 11 5.58 -10.67 4.81
CA SER A 11 6.94 -10.85 4.32
C SER A 11 7.73 -11.73 5.28
N LYS A 12 8.50 -12.67 4.73
CA LYS A 12 9.36 -13.52 5.54
C LYS A 12 10.56 -12.74 6.05
N VAL A 13 10.66 -12.60 7.35
CA VAL A 13 11.78 -11.91 8.02
C VAL A 13 12.81 -12.94 8.47
N SER A 14 14.06 -12.76 8.08
CA SER A 14 15.20 -13.47 8.62
C SER A 14 15.96 -12.57 9.57
N SER A 15 16.38 -13.10 10.73
CA SER A 15 17.08 -12.34 11.75
C SER A 15 18.27 -13.14 12.31
N ASP A 16 19.38 -12.44 12.52
CA ASP A 16 20.56 -12.95 13.21
C ASP A 16 21.17 -11.83 14.08
N ASP A 17 22.39 -12.04 14.60
CA ASP A 17 23.06 -11.06 15.46
C ASP A 17 23.46 -9.75 14.75
N ARG A 18 23.33 -9.67 13.44
CA ARG A 18 23.56 -8.44 12.64
C ARG A 18 22.28 -7.62 12.45
N GLY A 19 21.08 -8.23 12.58
CA GLY A 19 19.80 -7.57 12.38
C GLY A 19 18.82 -8.40 11.56
N VAL A 20 18.01 -7.74 10.73
CA VAL A 20 16.94 -8.36 9.96
C VAL A 20 17.17 -8.23 8.45
N PHE A 21 16.72 -9.23 7.72
CA PHE A 21 16.66 -9.24 6.26
C PHE A 21 15.22 -9.52 5.82
N VAL A 22 14.66 -8.62 5.00
CA VAL A 22 13.26 -8.66 4.57
C VAL A 22 13.18 -8.61 3.03
N PRO A 23 13.18 -9.77 2.34
CA PRO A 23 13.09 -9.83 0.88
C PRO A 23 11.63 -9.70 0.42
N TRP A 24 11.05 -8.55 0.61
CA TRP A 24 9.60 -8.32 0.50
C TRP A 24 9.04 -8.38 -0.93
N LEU A 25 9.88 -8.17 -1.94
CA LEU A 25 9.46 -8.17 -3.36
C LEU A 25 10.33 -9.11 -4.20
N LYS A 26 10.84 -10.16 -3.58
CA LYS A 26 11.83 -11.08 -4.16
C LYS A 26 11.37 -11.72 -5.47
N ASP A 27 10.14 -12.18 -5.49
CA ASP A 27 9.58 -12.96 -6.60
C ASP A 27 8.33 -12.26 -7.16
N ALA A 28 8.46 -10.95 -7.44
CA ALA A 28 7.34 -10.13 -7.93
C ALA A 28 6.68 -10.69 -9.19
N HIS A 29 7.43 -11.37 -10.03
CA HIS A 29 6.92 -12.03 -11.23
C HIS A 29 6.20 -13.36 -10.96
N GLU A 30 6.39 -13.93 -9.77
CA GLU A 30 5.75 -15.17 -9.32
C GLU A 30 4.48 -14.91 -8.50
N LEU A 31 4.09 -13.65 -8.35
CA LEU A 31 2.83 -13.30 -7.70
C LEU A 31 1.68 -13.82 -8.57
N GLU A 32 1.17 -15.02 -8.24
CA GLU A 32 0.14 -15.74 -9.00
C GLU A 32 -1.12 -14.91 -9.26
N PHE A 33 -1.37 -13.94 -8.40
CA PHE A 33 -2.54 -13.06 -8.45
C PHE A 33 -2.34 -11.83 -9.34
N ALA A 34 -1.14 -11.61 -9.87
CA ALA A 34 -0.83 -10.51 -10.78
C ALA A 34 0.11 -11.01 -11.88
N PRO A 35 -0.34 -11.98 -12.70
CA PRO A 35 0.50 -12.53 -13.77
C PRO A 35 0.92 -11.41 -14.72
N GLY A 36 2.22 -11.31 -14.95
CA GLY A 36 2.80 -10.27 -15.80
C GLY A 36 2.97 -8.91 -15.11
N LEU A 37 2.80 -8.83 -13.79
CA LEU A 37 3.11 -7.60 -13.05
C LEU A 37 4.61 -7.33 -13.11
N ALA A 38 4.99 -6.25 -13.78
CA ALA A 38 6.36 -5.76 -13.83
C ALA A 38 6.46 -4.47 -13.02
N ILE A 39 7.38 -4.42 -12.07
CA ILE A 39 7.67 -3.20 -11.33
C ILE A 39 8.58 -2.31 -12.19
N LYS A 40 8.08 -1.14 -12.56
CA LYS A 40 8.79 -0.16 -13.40
C LYS A 40 9.42 0.98 -12.60
N ARG A 41 8.89 1.24 -11.40
CA ARG A 41 9.30 2.37 -10.56
C ARG A 41 9.23 1.98 -9.10
N ILE A 42 10.24 2.42 -8.33
CA ILE A 42 10.26 2.28 -6.88
C ILE A 42 10.51 3.65 -6.28
N TYR A 43 9.78 4.00 -5.22
CA TYR A 43 9.97 5.22 -4.46
C TYR A 43 9.66 4.99 -2.98
N TYR A 44 10.09 5.92 -2.14
CA TYR A 44 9.68 5.92 -0.73
C TYR A 44 8.94 7.20 -0.37
N VAL A 45 8.11 7.11 0.65
CA VAL A 45 7.40 8.25 1.24
C VAL A 45 7.61 8.20 2.75
N ALA A 46 8.04 9.33 3.31
CA ALA A 46 8.19 9.48 4.75
C ALA A 46 7.15 10.48 5.28
N ASN A 47 6.47 10.12 6.36
CA ASN A 47 5.60 11.02 7.11
C ASN A 47 6.33 11.53 8.35
N TYR A 48 6.25 12.84 8.61
CA TYR A 48 6.92 13.47 9.74
C TYR A 48 6.19 13.30 11.07
N GLY A 49 4.97 12.78 11.07
CA GLY A 49 4.20 12.62 12.29
C GLY A 49 3.21 11.47 12.23
N ALA A 50 2.72 11.05 13.38
CA ALA A 50 1.58 10.16 13.46
C ALA A 50 0.29 10.88 13.02
N GLY A 51 -0.64 10.15 12.43
CA GLY A 51 -1.91 10.70 12.00
C GLY A 51 -1.88 11.47 10.67
N VAL A 52 -0.76 11.46 9.96
CA VAL A 52 -0.67 12.08 8.64
C VAL A 52 -1.28 11.14 7.61
N ILE A 53 -2.29 11.62 6.90
CA ILE A 53 -3.03 10.88 5.88
C ILE A 53 -2.45 11.20 4.50
N ARG A 54 -2.20 10.14 3.72
CA ARG A 54 -1.84 10.22 2.31
C ARG A 54 -2.89 9.45 1.52
N GLY A 55 -3.70 10.13 0.73
CA GLY A 55 -4.78 9.52 -0.04
C GLY A 55 -5.96 10.48 -0.18
N PHE A 56 -6.97 10.10 -0.91
CA PHE A 56 -6.98 8.88 -1.73
C PHE A 56 -6.40 9.15 -3.11
N HIS A 57 -5.67 8.17 -3.64
CA HIS A 57 -5.23 8.12 -5.02
C HIS A 57 -5.98 6.99 -5.73
N PHE A 58 -6.40 7.24 -6.96
CA PHE A 58 -7.11 6.26 -7.77
C PHE A 58 -6.41 6.10 -9.11
N HIS A 59 -6.21 4.84 -9.52
CA HIS A 59 -5.54 4.49 -10.77
C HIS A 59 -6.36 3.46 -11.54
N ARG A 60 -6.44 3.63 -12.86
CA ARG A 60 -7.17 2.72 -13.74
C ARG A 60 -6.29 1.62 -14.32
N LYS A 61 -4.97 1.80 -14.31
CA LYS A 61 -4.00 0.87 -14.91
C LYS A 61 -2.89 0.47 -13.96
N GLU A 62 -2.53 1.31 -13.01
CA GLU A 62 -1.36 1.15 -12.15
C GLU A 62 -1.64 0.22 -10.98
N TRP A 63 -0.75 -0.77 -10.79
CA TRP A 63 -0.64 -1.56 -9.59
C TRP A 63 0.32 -0.91 -8.61
N LYS A 64 -0.01 -0.98 -7.33
CA LYS A 64 0.85 -0.52 -6.24
C LYS A 64 1.15 -1.68 -5.29
N VAL A 65 2.40 -1.78 -4.89
CA VAL A 65 2.87 -2.74 -3.89
C VAL A 65 3.61 -1.98 -2.81
N PHE A 66 3.14 -2.07 -1.57
CA PHE A 66 3.64 -1.26 -0.45
C PHE A 66 4.22 -2.11 0.66
N ILE A 67 5.26 -1.59 1.30
CA ILE A 67 5.75 -2.10 2.59
C ILE A 67 6.15 -0.94 3.49
N ILE A 68 5.99 -1.12 4.79
CA ILE A 68 6.50 -0.19 5.81
C ILE A 68 7.85 -0.69 6.30
N CYS A 69 8.89 0.10 6.12
CA CYS A 69 10.24 -0.24 6.58
C CYS A 69 10.66 0.49 7.87
N CYS A 70 9.91 1.52 8.27
CA CYS A 70 10.09 2.22 9.54
C CYS A 70 8.71 2.65 10.04
N GLY A 71 8.43 2.49 11.32
CA GLY A 71 7.15 2.87 11.90
C GLY A 71 6.02 1.89 11.59
N ALA A 72 4.80 2.41 11.49
CA ALA A 72 3.60 1.63 11.23
C ALA A 72 2.56 2.45 10.49
N ALA A 73 1.76 1.79 9.66
CA ALA A 73 0.70 2.43 8.89
C ALA A 73 -0.56 1.57 8.79
N LYS A 74 -1.68 2.25 8.68
CA LYS A 74 -2.97 1.67 8.32
C LYS A 74 -3.25 2.03 6.86
N PHE A 75 -3.44 1.03 6.02
CA PHE A 75 -3.81 1.17 4.62
C PHE A 75 -5.30 0.95 4.44
N VAL A 76 -5.91 1.75 3.59
CA VAL A 76 -7.31 1.57 3.17
C VAL A 76 -7.35 1.58 1.65
N ALA A 77 -8.00 0.58 1.08
CA ALA A 77 -8.30 0.49 -0.34
C ALA A 77 -9.77 0.17 -0.51
N LEU A 78 -10.48 0.92 -1.36
CA LEU A 78 -11.90 0.73 -1.58
C LEU A 78 -12.28 1.01 -3.03
N ASP A 79 -13.37 0.38 -3.47
CA ASP A 79 -13.97 0.69 -4.76
C ASP A 79 -14.76 2.00 -4.65
N PRO A 80 -14.41 3.06 -5.41
CA PRO A 80 -15.14 4.34 -5.32
C PRO A 80 -16.61 4.25 -5.71
N GLN A 81 -17.00 3.28 -6.54
CA GLN A 81 -18.40 3.07 -6.94
C GLN A 81 -19.17 2.20 -5.94
N HIS A 82 -18.45 1.38 -5.18
CA HIS A 82 -18.98 0.47 -4.16
C HIS A 82 -18.14 0.60 -2.89
N PRO A 83 -18.24 1.73 -2.13
CA PRO A 83 -17.37 2.01 -0.98
C PRO A 83 -17.46 0.98 0.16
N GLU A 84 -18.50 0.14 0.17
CA GLU A 84 -18.62 -1.00 1.07
C GLU A 84 -17.62 -2.12 0.74
N ASP A 85 -17.13 -2.21 -0.51
CA ASP A 85 -15.99 -3.06 -0.87
C ASP A 85 -14.69 -2.38 -0.44
N ARG A 86 -14.46 -2.43 0.86
CA ARG A 86 -13.34 -1.75 1.54
C ARG A 86 -12.44 -2.76 2.22
N HIS A 87 -11.16 -2.60 1.99
CA HIS A 87 -10.09 -3.42 2.55
C HIS A 87 -9.17 -2.56 3.41
N THR A 88 -8.90 -3.03 4.62
CA THR A 88 -8.03 -2.33 5.57
C THR A 88 -6.89 -3.25 5.97
N PHE A 89 -5.66 -2.75 5.91
CA PHE A 89 -4.46 -3.51 6.22
C PHE A 89 -3.55 -2.71 7.15
N ILE A 90 -2.85 -3.42 8.03
CA ILE A 90 -1.81 -2.84 8.87
C ILE A 90 -0.46 -3.40 8.43
N SER A 91 0.52 -2.52 8.29
CA SER A 91 1.91 -2.90 8.07
C SER A 91 2.82 -2.09 8.99
N SER A 92 3.86 -2.72 9.50
CA SER A 92 4.84 -2.07 10.36
C SER A 92 6.22 -2.69 10.15
N ALA A 93 7.25 -1.97 10.60
CA ALA A 93 8.61 -2.52 10.61
C ALA A 93 8.72 -3.78 11.49
N ARG A 94 7.86 -3.90 12.51
CA ARG A 94 7.79 -5.08 13.41
C ARG A 94 7.05 -6.24 12.78
N LYS A 95 6.09 -5.97 11.91
CA LYS A 95 5.34 -6.98 11.14
C LYS A 95 5.16 -6.45 9.71
N PRO A 96 6.16 -6.67 8.83
CA PRO A 96 6.17 -6.10 7.50
C PRO A 96 5.24 -6.85 6.55
N ASN A 97 3.97 -6.51 6.61
CA ASN A 97 2.98 -6.96 5.64
C ASN A 97 3.15 -6.18 4.33
N VAL A 98 3.19 -6.89 3.23
CA VAL A 98 3.18 -6.31 1.89
C VAL A 98 1.74 -6.10 1.47
N VAL A 99 1.37 -4.88 1.15
CA VAL A 99 0.01 -4.51 0.72
C VAL A 99 0.00 -4.32 -0.78
N VAL A 100 -0.89 -5.02 -1.46
CA VAL A 100 -1.02 -4.96 -2.92
C VAL A 100 -2.37 -4.37 -3.28
N VAL A 101 -2.35 -3.32 -4.09
CA VAL A 101 -3.56 -2.64 -4.57
C VAL A 101 -3.61 -2.71 -6.09
N PRO A 102 -4.61 -3.41 -6.64
CA PRO A 102 -4.83 -3.45 -8.08
C PRO A 102 -5.44 -2.15 -8.60
N PRO A 103 -5.43 -1.93 -9.92
CA PRO A 103 -6.19 -0.85 -10.54
C PRO A 103 -7.68 -0.93 -10.16
N GLY A 104 -8.35 0.22 -10.17
CA GLY A 104 -9.78 0.30 -9.87
C GLY A 104 -10.12 0.52 -8.40
N TYR A 105 -9.13 0.55 -7.52
CA TYR A 105 -9.32 0.83 -6.10
C TYR A 105 -8.68 2.15 -5.71
N ALA A 106 -9.45 3.02 -5.08
CA ALA A 106 -8.91 4.19 -4.41
C ALA A 106 -8.15 3.74 -3.17
N ASN A 107 -6.93 4.24 -2.98
CA ASN A 107 -6.07 3.80 -1.89
C ASN A 107 -5.41 4.96 -1.19
N GLY A 108 -5.08 4.73 0.07
CA GLY A 108 -4.37 5.67 0.91
C GLY A 108 -3.88 5.01 2.18
N TRP A 109 -3.16 5.78 2.98
CA TRP A 109 -2.63 5.30 4.25
C TRP A 109 -2.47 6.44 5.25
N VAL A 110 -2.49 6.07 6.50
CA VAL A 110 -2.25 6.98 7.63
C VAL A 110 -1.11 6.42 8.48
N SER A 111 -0.17 7.28 8.84
CA SER A 111 0.91 6.91 9.76
C SER A 111 0.39 6.74 11.18
N LEU A 112 0.78 5.64 11.83
CA LEU A 112 0.42 5.31 13.20
C LEU A 112 1.52 5.67 14.20
N GLU A 113 2.73 5.93 13.72
CA GLU A 113 3.90 6.29 14.52
C GLU A 113 4.53 7.57 13.97
N PRO A 114 5.31 8.32 14.83
CA PRO A 114 5.86 9.62 14.44
C PRO A 114 6.78 9.59 13.23
N GLU A 115 7.57 8.54 13.07
CA GLU A 115 8.42 8.33 11.91
C GLU A 115 7.96 7.08 11.17
N THR A 116 7.31 7.27 10.04
CA THR A 116 6.81 6.16 9.23
C THR A 116 7.30 6.31 7.80
N ILE A 117 7.98 5.29 7.30
CA ILE A 117 8.53 5.24 5.96
C ILE A 117 7.92 4.06 5.20
N LEU A 118 7.32 4.39 4.08
CA LEU A 118 6.73 3.47 3.14
C LEU A 118 7.63 3.36 1.92
N ILE A 119 7.84 2.14 1.42
CA ILE A 119 8.42 1.90 0.10
C ILE A 119 7.31 1.41 -0.81
N CYS A 120 7.22 1.95 -2.01
CA CYS A 120 6.24 1.57 -3.02
C CYS A 120 6.92 1.10 -4.30
N GLY A 121 6.51 -0.07 -4.76
CA GLY A 121 6.76 -0.53 -6.13
C GLY A 121 5.52 -0.26 -6.98
N SER A 122 5.73 0.31 -8.16
CA SER A 122 4.67 0.64 -9.11
C SER A 122 4.86 -0.08 -10.44
N SER A 123 3.76 -0.55 -11.03
CA SER A 123 3.76 -1.15 -12.36
C SER A 123 3.82 -0.09 -13.48
N SER A 124 3.72 1.18 -13.16
CA SER A 124 3.76 2.30 -14.11
C SER A 124 5.06 3.07 -13.98
N SER A 125 5.56 3.58 -15.11
CA SER A 125 6.61 4.60 -15.12
C SER A 125 6.08 5.90 -14.51
N PHE A 126 6.96 6.85 -14.20
CA PHE A 126 6.54 8.17 -13.73
C PHE A 126 5.58 8.86 -14.71
N GLU A 127 5.89 8.83 -16.00
CA GLU A 127 5.07 9.46 -17.04
C GLU A 127 3.71 8.78 -17.20
N GLU A 128 3.67 7.45 -17.19
CA GLU A 128 2.41 6.70 -17.22
C GLU A 128 1.54 7.03 -16.01
N SER A 129 2.13 7.14 -14.83
CA SER A 129 1.43 7.46 -13.59
C SER A 129 0.83 8.87 -13.60
N LEU A 130 1.51 9.86 -14.19
CA LEU A 130 0.98 11.23 -14.31
C LEU A 130 -0.36 11.29 -15.05
N GLY A 131 -0.56 10.41 -16.03
CA GLY A 131 -1.81 10.32 -16.80
C GLY A 131 -2.88 9.44 -16.15
N ASP A 132 -2.59 8.80 -15.03
CA ASP A 132 -3.44 7.80 -14.39
C ASP A 132 -3.65 8.06 -12.89
N ASP A 133 -3.27 9.21 -12.36
CA ASP A 133 -3.39 9.55 -10.95
C ASP A 133 -4.57 10.53 -10.74
N GLU A 134 -5.65 10.00 -10.20
CA GLU A 134 -6.82 10.80 -9.79
C GLU A 134 -6.81 10.90 -8.26
N ARG A 135 -6.93 12.11 -7.74
CA ARG A 135 -6.95 12.38 -6.31
C ARG A 135 -8.36 12.63 -5.82
N MET A 136 -8.69 12.05 -4.68
CA MET A 136 -9.98 12.22 -4.01
C MET A 136 -9.75 12.72 -2.59
N ASP A 137 -10.75 13.44 -2.05
CA ASP A 137 -10.71 13.90 -0.67
C ASP A 137 -10.52 12.71 0.28
N PRO A 138 -9.61 12.79 1.27
CA PRO A 138 -9.39 11.69 2.22
C PRO A 138 -10.64 11.29 3.01
N TYR A 139 -11.61 12.16 3.14
CA TYR A 139 -12.87 11.90 3.84
C TYR A 139 -14.08 11.73 2.90
N ALA A 140 -13.84 11.57 1.60
CA ALA A 140 -14.91 11.38 0.61
C ALA A 140 -15.82 10.19 0.92
N PHE A 141 -15.31 9.18 1.64
CA PHE A 141 -16.01 7.96 2.02
C PHE A 141 -16.21 7.84 3.54
N GLY A 142 -16.25 8.96 4.25
CA GLY A 142 -16.31 9.03 5.71
C GLY A 142 -14.93 8.93 6.36
N ASP A 143 -14.90 8.85 7.70
CA ASP A 143 -13.65 8.65 8.42
C ASP A 143 -13.28 7.16 8.47
N VAL A 144 -12.37 6.78 7.59
CA VAL A 144 -11.83 5.42 7.52
C VAL A 144 -10.44 5.33 8.20
N TRP A 145 -9.96 6.43 8.75
CA TRP A 145 -8.58 6.59 9.21
C TRP A 145 -8.42 6.49 10.73
N THR A 146 -9.36 7.01 11.49
CA THR A 146 -9.26 7.07 12.95
C THR A 146 -9.16 5.66 13.56
N VAL A 147 -8.18 5.50 14.45
CA VAL A 147 -8.01 4.29 15.24
C VAL A 147 -8.84 4.42 16.51
N THR A 148 -9.74 3.48 16.76
CA THR A 148 -10.59 3.46 17.93
C THR A 148 -10.27 2.27 18.85
N GLY A 149 -10.54 2.45 20.14
CA GLY A 149 -10.44 1.36 21.11
C GLY A 149 -11.49 0.26 20.83
N ARG A 150 -11.13 -1.01 21.12
CA ARG A 150 -12.00 -2.18 20.97
C ARG A 150 -11.48 -3.38 21.75
#